data_88cffdd58390e57e40f9ee784140c289
#
_entry.id   88cffdd58390e57e40f9ee784140c289
#
_cell.length_a   1.000
_cell.length_b   1.000
_cell.length_c   1.000
_cell.angle_alpha   90.00
_cell.angle_beta   90.00
_cell.angle_gamma   90.00
#
_symmetry.space_group_name_H-M   'P 1'
#
loop_
_entity.id
_entity.type
_entity.pdbx_description
1 polymer ?
#
loop_
_entity_poly.entity_id
_entity_poly.type
_entity_poly.pdbx_seq_one_letter_code
_entity_poly.pdbx_strand_id
1 'polypeptide(L)'
;MSVYRIYVEKKPEFAVEANSLIGGIKSALGLDNLTGLRVINRYDAEGLSREDFDLAAPVVFSEPAVDVTYDHLPAVKADEFVFAVEYLPGQFDQRADSCAQCISLLTGGKRPTIKSARIYIVSGKLTEAELDQIKHYMINPVESREASLDCFDTLDIKYTIPTTVKTVEGFIYSTDDDLRFMLTDLGLAMDFDDIKFCQDYFKNVEKRNPTITEIRMIDTYWSDHCRHTTFSTIVDNVSIDSDYI
;
A
#
# COMPACT_ATOMS: atom_id res chain seq x y z
N MET A 1 -1.59 -21.45 19.11
CA MET A 1 -2.33 -22.04 17.95
C MET A 1 -1.40 -21.91 16.77
N SER A 2 -1.40 -22.88 15.84
CA SER A 2 -0.53 -22.82 14.67
C SER A 2 -1.12 -21.89 13.63
N VAL A 3 -0.26 -21.13 12.95
CA VAL A 3 -0.65 -20.37 11.76
C VAL A 3 -0.50 -21.30 10.55
N TYR A 4 -1.55 -21.43 9.77
CA TYR A 4 -1.53 -22.15 8.49
C TYR A 4 -1.38 -21.15 7.36
N ARG A 5 -0.62 -21.53 6.33
CA ARG A 5 -0.37 -20.67 5.15
C ARG A 5 -0.72 -21.41 3.87
N ILE A 6 -1.36 -20.72 2.94
CA ILE A 6 -1.62 -21.20 1.59
C ILE A 6 -1.29 -20.09 0.57
N TYR A 7 -0.78 -20.51 -0.57
CA TYR A 7 -0.50 -19.66 -1.71
C TYR A 7 -1.42 -20.06 -2.85
N VAL A 8 -2.00 -19.08 -3.50
CA VAL A 8 -3.00 -19.28 -4.56
C VAL A 8 -2.62 -18.45 -5.77
N GLU A 9 -2.41 -19.10 -6.88
CA GLU A 9 -2.00 -18.50 -8.15
C GLU A 9 -3.00 -18.83 -9.25
N LYS A 10 -3.32 -17.87 -10.08
CA LYS A 10 -4.12 -18.14 -11.28
C LYS A 10 -3.36 -19.00 -12.26
N LYS A 11 -4.01 -20.03 -12.84
CA LYS A 11 -3.46 -20.78 -13.97
C LYS A 11 -3.09 -19.82 -15.10
N PRO A 12 -2.08 -20.14 -15.94
CA PRO A 12 -1.56 -19.21 -16.95
C PRO A 12 -2.63 -18.61 -17.86
N GLU A 13 -3.63 -19.40 -18.26
CA GLU A 13 -4.74 -18.97 -19.11
C GLU A 13 -5.70 -17.99 -18.44
N PHE A 14 -5.66 -17.89 -17.11
CA PHE A 14 -6.47 -16.98 -16.30
C PHE A 14 -5.67 -15.87 -15.62
N ALA A 15 -4.37 -15.77 -15.91
CA ALA A 15 -3.46 -14.79 -15.29
C ALA A 15 -3.59 -13.37 -15.87
N VAL A 16 -4.82 -12.90 -16.06
CA VAL A 16 -5.13 -11.61 -16.72
C VAL A 16 -4.51 -10.44 -15.93
N GLU A 17 -4.59 -10.46 -14.60
CA GLU A 17 -4.02 -9.41 -13.74
C GLU A 17 -2.50 -9.31 -13.93
N ALA A 18 -1.79 -10.43 -13.88
CA ALA A 18 -0.33 -10.45 -14.06
C ALA A 18 0.08 -9.92 -15.43
N ASN A 19 -0.63 -10.32 -16.48
CA ASN A 19 -0.37 -9.87 -17.86
C ASN A 19 -0.63 -8.36 -18.03
N SER A 20 -1.69 -7.84 -17.42
CA SER A 20 -2.01 -6.41 -17.45
C SER A 20 -0.96 -5.59 -16.70
N LEU A 21 -0.51 -6.06 -15.53
CA LEU A 21 0.53 -5.40 -14.75
C LEU A 21 1.87 -5.33 -15.49
N ILE A 22 2.29 -6.38 -16.20
CA ILE A 22 3.50 -6.33 -17.04
C ILE A 22 3.42 -5.18 -18.05
N GLY A 23 2.28 -5.06 -18.74
CA GLY A 23 2.06 -3.98 -19.71
C GLY A 23 2.11 -2.60 -19.07
N GLY A 24 1.45 -2.44 -17.92
CA GLY A 24 1.45 -1.20 -17.14
C GLY A 24 2.85 -0.79 -16.66
N ILE A 25 3.61 -1.72 -16.08
CA ILE A 25 4.97 -1.47 -15.58
C ILE A 25 5.89 -1.08 -16.74
N LYS A 26 5.87 -1.82 -17.85
CA LYS A 26 6.68 -1.49 -19.03
C LYS A 26 6.38 -0.10 -19.57
N SER A 27 5.10 0.22 -19.70
CA SER A 27 4.66 1.52 -20.22
C SER A 27 5.02 2.68 -19.28
N ALA A 28 4.84 2.49 -17.97
CA ALA A 28 5.05 3.57 -17.00
C ALA A 28 6.52 3.79 -16.65
N LEU A 29 7.33 2.71 -16.59
CA LEU A 29 8.74 2.77 -16.16
C LEU A 29 9.75 2.60 -17.29
N GLY A 30 9.32 2.29 -18.51
CA GLY A 30 10.21 2.07 -19.65
C GLY A 30 11.08 0.80 -19.53
N LEU A 31 10.62 -0.22 -18.80
CA LEU A 31 11.39 -1.43 -18.49
C LEU A 31 11.13 -2.55 -19.50
N ASP A 32 11.74 -2.46 -20.67
CA ASP A 32 11.60 -3.48 -21.74
C ASP A 32 12.21 -4.83 -21.37
N ASN A 33 13.18 -4.84 -20.46
CA ASN A 33 13.87 -6.03 -19.95
C ASN A 33 13.05 -6.85 -18.94
N LEU A 34 11.88 -6.37 -18.49
CA LEU A 34 10.91 -7.14 -17.73
C LEU A 34 10.26 -8.19 -18.67
N THR A 35 10.44 -9.48 -18.36
CA THR A 35 9.97 -10.57 -19.23
C THR A 35 8.78 -11.34 -18.69
N GLY A 36 8.55 -11.28 -17.37
CA GLY A 36 7.45 -12.00 -16.72
C GLY A 36 7.10 -11.43 -15.36
N LEU A 37 5.86 -11.67 -14.97
CA LEU A 37 5.34 -11.37 -13.65
C LEU A 37 4.33 -12.46 -13.26
N ARG A 38 4.49 -13.01 -12.07
CA ARG A 38 3.50 -13.87 -11.44
C ARG A 38 2.89 -13.17 -10.24
N VAL A 39 1.59 -13.31 -10.06
CA VAL A 39 0.84 -12.76 -8.92
C VAL A 39 0.26 -13.93 -8.13
N ILE A 40 0.68 -14.04 -6.87
CA ILE A 40 0.28 -15.12 -5.99
C ILE A 40 -0.37 -14.50 -4.75
N ASN A 41 -1.61 -14.86 -4.46
CA ASN A 41 -2.27 -14.48 -3.23
C ASN A 41 -1.80 -15.41 -2.10
N ARG A 42 -1.30 -14.82 -1.02
CA ARG A 42 -0.95 -15.52 0.21
C ARG A 42 -2.04 -15.30 1.23
N TYR A 43 -2.44 -16.36 1.89
CA TYR A 43 -3.33 -16.30 3.05
C TYR A 43 -2.64 -16.97 4.23
N ASP A 44 -2.63 -16.26 5.36
CA ASP A 44 -2.20 -16.74 6.66
C ASP A 44 -3.44 -16.84 7.55
N ALA A 45 -3.66 -17.99 8.15
CA ALA A 45 -4.85 -18.29 8.93
C ALA A 45 -4.50 -18.82 10.33
N GLU A 46 -5.06 -18.20 11.36
CA GLU A 46 -4.92 -18.61 12.76
C GLU A 46 -6.28 -18.81 13.41
N GLY A 47 -6.36 -19.76 14.35
CA GLY A 47 -7.60 -20.05 15.07
C GLY A 47 -8.48 -21.09 14.38
N LEU A 48 -7.90 -21.90 13.48
CA LEU A 48 -8.54 -23.03 12.78
C LEU A 48 -7.93 -24.36 13.20
N SER A 49 -8.69 -25.43 13.06
CA SER A 49 -8.15 -26.78 13.00
C SER A 49 -7.49 -27.03 11.63
N ARG A 50 -6.64 -28.04 11.53
CA ARG A 50 -6.07 -28.45 10.24
C ARG A 50 -7.17 -28.93 9.28
N GLU A 51 -8.16 -29.63 9.81
CA GLU A 51 -9.30 -30.13 9.02
C GLU A 51 -10.13 -28.98 8.43
N ASP A 52 -10.44 -27.95 9.23
CA ASP A 52 -11.17 -26.77 8.76
C ASP A 52 -10.39 -25.99 7.71
N PHE A 53 -9.06 -25.88 7.88
CA PHE A 53 -8.19 -25.23 6.92
C PHE A 53 -8.17 -25.98 5.58
N ASP A 54 -8.02 -27.31 5.62
CA ASP A 54 -8.01 -28.16 4.43
C ASP A 54 -9.37 -28.15 3.71
N LEU A 55 -10.48 -28.08 4.47
CA LEU A 55 -11.82 -27.89 3.92
C LEU A 55 -11.98 -26.53 3.25
N ALA A 56 -11.44 -25.48 3.85
CA ALA A 56 -11.54 -24.12 3.32
C ALA A 56 -10.66 -23.89 2.08
N ALA A 57 -9.57 -24.63 1.92
CA ALA A 57 -8.60 -24.42 0.85
C ALA A 57 -9.25 -24.39 -0.56
N PRO A 58 -10.03 -25.38 -0.99
CA PRO A 58 -10.64 -25.39 -2.33
C PRO A 58 -11.93 -24.57 -2.46
N VAL A 59 -12.51 -24.07 -1.35
CA VAL A 59 -13.84 -23.46 -1.35
C VAL A 59 -13.80 -21.97 -1.02
N VAL A 60 -12.86 -21.57 -0.15
CA VAL A 60 -12.75 -20.18 0.32
C VAL A 60 -11.50 -19.48 -0.21
N PHE A 61 -10.33 -20.14 -0.13
CA PHE A 61 -9.07 -19.52 -0.52
C PHE A 61 -8.83 -19.60 -2.03
N SER A 62 -9.36 -20.62 -2.70
CA SER A 62 -9.11 -20.83 -4.14
C SER A 62 -10.36 -21.31 -4.87
N GLU A 63 -10.29 -21.23 -6.18
CA GLU A 63 -11.24 -21.82 -7.11
C GLU A 63 -10.50 -22.85 -7.99
N PRO A 64 -10.60 -24.16 -7.72
CA PRO A 64 -9.79 -25.20 -8.38
C PRO A 64 -9.89 -25.23 -9.91
N ALA A 65 -10.97 -24.69 -10.48
CA ALA A 65 -11.13 -24.59 -11.92
C ALA A 65 -10.10 -23.67 -12.56
N VAL A 66 -9.74 -22.55 -11.89
CA VAL A 66 -8.91 -21.46 -12.42
C VAL A 66 -7.64 -21.21 -11.62
N ASP A 67 -7.53 -21.80 -10.40
CA ASP A 67 -6.41 -21.61 -9.49
C ASP A 67 -5.55 -22.87 -9.34
N VAL A 68 -4.28 -22.64 -8.96
CA VAL A 68 -3.36 -23.63 -8.41
C VAL A 68 -3.01 -23.20 -7.00
N THR A 69 -2.99 -24.15 -6.06
CA THR A 69 -2.63 -23.90 -4.68
C THR A 69 -1.31 -24.55 -4.30
N TYR A 70 -0.58 -23.92 -3.38
CA TYR A 70 0.68 -24.42 -2.86
C TYR A 70 0.69 -24.24 -1.34
N ASP A 71 1.31 -25.16 -0.63
CA ASP A 71 1.54 -25.13 0.82
C ASP A 71 2.85 -24.40 1.22
N HIS A 72 3.68 -24.10 0.20
CA HIS A 72 4.92 -23.32 0.34
C HIS A 72 5.07 -22.40 -0.85
N LEU A 73 5.89 -21.37 -0.70
CA LEU A 73 6.18 -20.43 -1.79
C LEU A 73 6.76 -21.22 -2.98
N PRO A 74 6.16 -21.10 -4.18
CA PRO A 74 6.70 -21.72 -5.37
C PRO A 74 8.16 -21.34 -5.60
N ALA A 75 8.94 -22.28 -6.14
CA ALA A 75 10.36 -22.05 -6.39
C ALA A 75 10.59 -20.80 -7.26
N VAL A 76 11.47 -19.94 -6.77
CA VAL A 76 11.92 -18.72 -7.45
C VAL A 76 13.23 -19.07 -8.16
N LYS A 77 13.35 -18.77 -9.45
CA LYS A 77 14.56 -19.04 -10.24
C LYS A 77 15.64 -18.01 -9.92
N ALA A 78 16.88 -18.31 -10.32
CA ALA A 78 18.01 -17.44 -10.06
C ALA A 78 17.95 -16.07 -10.75
N ASP A 79 17.14 -15.94 -11.82
CA ASP A 79 16.89 -14.73 -12.58
C ASP A 79 15.53 -14.07 -12.25
N GLU A 80 14.90 -14.51 -11.16
CA GLU A 80 13.64 -13.99 -10.68
C GLU A 80 13.82 -13.28 -9.34
N PHE A 81 13.08 -12.20 -9.15
CA PHE A 81 12.98 -11.45 -7.90
C PHE A 81 11.62 -11.67 -7.27
N VAL A 82 11.58 -11.77 -5.96
CA VAL A 82 10.33 -11.95 -5.22
C VAL A 82 10.20 -10.87 -4.15
N PHE A 83 9.00 -10.31 -4.06
CA PHE A 83 8.59 -9.47 -2.94
C PHE A 83 7.10 -9.66 -2.66
N ALA A 84 6.69 -9.32 -1.47
CA ALA A 84 5.29 -9.40 -1.06
C ALA A 84 4.77 -8.04 -0.62
N VAL A 85 3.47 -7.81 -0.80
CA VAL A 85 2.78 -6.58 -0.41
C VAL A 85 1.59 -6.92 0.46
N GLU A 86 1.48 -6.26 1.61
CA GLU A 86 0.35 -6.38 2.54
C GLU A 86 -0.24 -5.02 2.87
N TYR A 87 -1.47 -4.97 3.36
CA TYR A 87 -2.06 -3.75 3.88
C TYR A 87 -1.34 -3.26 5.13
N LEU A 88 -1.28 -1.94 5.28
CA LEU A 88 -0.78 -1.32 6.51
C LEU A 88 -1.67 -1.70 7.70
N PRO A 89 -1.09 -1.77 8.90
CA PRO A 89 -1.86 -1.92 10.13
C PRO A 89 -2.95 -0.85 10.24
N GLY A 90 -4.20 -1.29 10.48
CA GLY A 90 -5.35 -0.40 10.54
C GLY A 90 -6.09 -0.21 9.21
N GLN A 91 -5.52 -0.62 8.10
CA GLN A 91 -6.22 -0.70 6.83
C GLN A 91 -7.12 -1.94 6.79
N PHE A 92 -8.26 -1.81 6.12
CA PHE A 92 -9.23 -2.90 5.99
C PHE A 92 -8.83 -3.87 4.87
N ASP A 93 -8.45 -5.08 5.27
CA ASP A 93 -8.18 -6.17 4.34
C ASP A 93 -9.48 -6.90 4.00
N GLN A 94 -10.16 -6.43 2.94
CA GLN A 94 -11.43 -6.98 2.49
C GLN A 94 -11.33 -8.47 2.14
N ARG A 95 -10.21 -8.90 1.55
CA ARG A 95 -9.99 -10.30 1.16
C ARG A 95 -9.87 -11.20 2.39
N ALA A 96 -9.08 -10.80 3.36
CA ALA A 96 -8.93 -11.53 4.62
C ALA A 96 -10.24 -11.57 5.41
N ASP A 97 -10.96 -10.44 5.46
CA ASP A 97 -12.26 -10.33 6.15
C ASP A 97 -13.31 -11.28 5.53
N SER A 98 -13.43 -11.26 4.21
CA SER A 98 -14.35 -12.14 3.49
C SER A 98 -14.01 -13.61 3.68
N CYS A 99 -12.72 -13.98 3.61
CA CYS A 99 -12.28 -15.35 3.89
C CYS A 99 -12.64 -15.79 5.32
N ALA A 100 -12.36 -14.95 6.31
CA ALA A 100 -12.68 -15.25 7.71
C ALA A 100 -14.19 -15.49 7.93
N GLN A 101 -15.03 -14.69 7.27
CA GLN A 101 -16.47 -14.83 7.31
C GLN A 101 -16.94 -16.13 6.63
N CYS A 102 -16.45 -16.40 5.41
CA CYS A 102 -16.81 -17.61 4.67
C CYS A 102 -16.40 -18.87 5.42
N ILE A 103 -15.22 -18.89 6.06
CA ILE A 103 -14.77 -20.03 6.88
C ILE A 103 -15.70 -20.24 8.07
N SER A 104 -16.08 -19.18 8.78
CA SER A 104 -17.02 -19.28 9.90
C SER A 104 -18.38 -19.85 9.47
N LEU A 105 -18.88 -19.46 8.31
CA LEU A 105 -20.11 -19.99 7.73
C LEU A 105 -19.96 -21.46 7.31
N LEU A 106 -18.84 -21.82 6.69
CA LEU A 106 -18.56 -23.16 6.19
C LEU A 106 -18.43 -24.19 7.33
N THR A 107 -17.74 -23.80 8.40
CA THR A 107 -17.42 -24.70 9.53
C THR A 107 -18.42 -24.63 10.67
N GLY A 108 -19.27 -23.60 10.73
CA GLY A 108 -20.13 -23.28 11.87
C GLY A 108 -19.34 -22.89 13.14
N GLY A 109 -18.02 -22.68 12.99
CA GLY A 109 -17.09 -22.39 14.07
C GLY A 109 -16.92 -20.90 14.37
N LYS A 110 -15.99 -20.60 15.27
CA LYS A 110 -15.57 -19.23 15.55
C LYS A 110 -14.86 -18.65 14.33
N ARG A 111 -15.04 -17.34 14.11
CA ARG A 111 -14.36 -16.61 13.05
C ARG A 111 -12.85 -16.64 13.29
N PRO A 112 -12.06 -17.16 12.33
CA PRO A 112 -10.60 -17.17 12.43
C PRO A 112 -10.00 -15.80 12.19
N THR A 113 -8.74 -15.63 12.57
CA THR A 113 -7.93 -14.50 12.14
C THR A 113 -7.26 -14.84 10.82
N ILE A 114 -7.51 -14.02 9.79
CA ILE A 114 -6.90 -14.18 8.48
C ILE A 114 -6.11 -12.90 8.15
N LYS A 115 -4.96 -13.07 7.51
CA LYS A 115 -4.22 -12.01 6.84
C LYS A 115 -3.98 -12.39 5.40
N SER A 116 -4.04 -11.41 4.51
CA SER A 116 -3.67 -11.63 3.12
C SER A 116 -2.47 -10.79 2.71
N ALA A 117 -1.72 -11.30 1.75
CA ALA A 117 -0.67 -10.55 1.06
C ALA A 117 -0.65 -10.99 -0.41
N ARG A 118 -0.15 -10.10 -1.26
CA ARG A 118 0.15 -10.42 -2.65
C ARG A 118 1.64 -10.61 -2.82
N ILE A 119 2.03 -11.73 -3.41
CA ILE A 119 3.41 -12.01 -3.74
C ILE A 119 3.58 -11.80 -5.23
N TYR A 120 4.62 -11.08 -5.57
CA TYR A 120 5.02 -10.82 -6.94
C TYR A 120 6.36 -11.51 -7.20
N ILE A 121 6.38 -12.37 -8.22
CA ILE A 121 7.62 -12.95 -8.74
C ILE A 121 7.87 -12.32 -10.09
N VAL A 122 8.94 -11.54 -10.17
CA VAL A 122 9.29 -10.70 -11.32
C VAL A 122 10.46 -11.35 -12.05
N SER A 123 10.29 -11.59 -13.35
CA SER A 123 11.32 -12.20 -14.21
C SER A 123 11.88 -11.18 -15.18
N GLY A 124 13.20 -11.18 -15.37
CA GLY A 124 13.89 -10.32 -16.32
C GLY A 124 15.31 -9.98 -15.90
N LYS A 125 16.07 -9.41 -16.81
CA LYS A 125 17.42 -8.90 -16.51
C LYS A 125 17.33 -7.52 -15.86
N LEU A 126 16.85 -7.48 -14.61
CA LEU A 126 16.61 -6.25 -13.86
C LEU A 126 17.78 -5.96 -12.92
N THR A 127 18.11 -4.69 -12.78
CA THR A 127 19.00 -4.18 -11.73
C THR A 127 18.23 -3.99 -10.42
N GLU A 128 18.94 -3.86 -9.29
CA GLU A 128 18.31 -3.53 -8.01
C GLU A 128 17.52 -2.21 -8.07
N ALA A 129 18.05 -1.20 -8.76
CA ALA A 129 17.37 0.09 -8.91
C ALA A 129 16.06 -0.03 -9.71
N GLU A 130 16.04 -0.85 -10.77
CA GLU A 130 14.81 -1.12 -11.53
C GLU A 130 13.80 -1.92 -10.70
N LEU A 131 14.26 -2.86 -9.88
CA LEU A 131 13.39 -3.58 -8.95
C LEU A 131 12.77 -2.62 -7.90
N ASP A 132 13.55 -1.68 -7.37
CA ASP A 132 13.03 -0.66 -6.45
C ASP A 132 12.01 0.26 -7.12
N GLN A 133 12.21 0.63 -8.39
CA GLN A 133 11.21 1.36 -9.16
C GLN A 133 9.91 0.56 -9.33
N ILE A 134 10.00 -0.75 -9.61
CA ILE A 134 8.84 -1.64 -9.68
C ILE A 134 8.11 -1.68 -8.34
N LYS A 135 8.85 -1.85 -7.23
CA LYS A 135 8.26 -1.85 -5.88
C LYS A 135 7.54 -0.52 -5.59
N HIS A 136 8.16 0.62 -5.89
CA HIS A 136 7.54 1.95 -5.73
C HIS A 136 6.28 2.14 -6.57
N TYR A 137 6.26 1.57 -7.78
CA TYR A 137 5.08 1.60 -8.63
C TYR A 137 3.95 0.71 -8.09
N MET A 138 4.29 -0.43 -7.48
CA MET A 138 3.33 -1.45 -7.04
C MET A 138 2.83 -1.24 -5.61
N ILE A 139 3.60 -0.57 -4.76
CA ILE A 139 3.28 -0.37 -3.34
C ILE A 139 2.76 1.07 -3.15
N ASN A 140 1.48 1.19 -2.83
CA ASN A 140 0.92 2.47 -2.40
C ASN A 140 1.22 2.68 -0.90
N PRO A 141 2.13 3.61 -0.52
CA PRO A 141 2.56 3.78 0.86
C PRO A 141 1.47 4.32 1.80
N VAL A 142 0.32 4.76 1.26
CA VAL A 142 -0.83 5.21 2.05
C VAL A 142 -1.64 4.03 2.59
N GLU A 143 -1.66 2.91 1.89
CA GLU A 143 -2.49 1.76 2.25
C GLU A 143 -1.73 0.45 2.42
N SER A 144 -0.51 0.36 1.87
CA SER A 144 0.24 -0.89 1.81
C SER A 144 1.72 -0.71 2.08
N ARG A 145 2.39 -1.82 2.32
CA ARG A 145 3.84 -1.90 2.54
C ARG A 145 4.39 -3.23 2.03
N GLU A 146 5.71 -3.31 1.91
CA GLU A 146 6.39 -4.59 1.69
C GLU A 146 6.17 -5.51 2.90
N ALA A 147 5.79 -6.76 2.64
CA ALA A 147 5.54 -7.78 3.64
C ALA A 147 6.71 -8.74 3.76
N SER A 148 6.94 -9.29 4.96
CA SER A 148 7.87 -10.41 5.12
C SER A 148 7.37 -11.65 4.39
N LEU A 149 8.30 -12.40 3.81
CA LEU A 149 8.04 -13.72 3.22
C LEU A 149 8.07 -14.84 4.28
N ASP A 150 8.58 -14.56 5.47
CA ASP A 150 8.69 -15.55 6.55
C ASP A 150 7.32 -16.00 7.06
N CYS A 151 7.27 -17.20 7.64
CA CYS A 151 6.09 -17.68 8.32
C CYS A 151 5.93 -16.98 9.67
N PHE A 152 4.68 -16.77 10.06
CA PHE A 152 4.35 -16.15 11.34
C PHE A 152 4.07 -17.22 12.40
N ASP A 153 4.54 -16.98 13.63
CA ASP A 153 4.17 -17.80 14.79
C ASP A 153 2.75 -17.48 15.26
N THR A 154 2.32 -16.22 15.09
CA THR A 154 0.97 -15.72 15.39
C THR A 154 0.62 -14.54 14.49
N LEU A 155 -0.67 -14.38 14.23
CA LEU A 155 -1.22 -13.21 13.52
C LEU A 155 -1.67 -12.11 14.46
N ASP A 156 -1.61 -12.34 15.77
CA ASP A 156 -1.90 -11.33 16.79
C ASP A 156 -0.72 -10.35 16.89
N ILE A 157 -0.82 -9.25 16.15
CA ILE A 157 0.18 -8.18 16.17
C ILE A 157 -0.20 -7.20 17.26
N LYS A 158 0.64 -7.13 18.30
CA LYS A 158 0.53 -6.09 19.32
C LYS A 158 1.04 -4.77 18.75
N TYR A 159 0.11 -3.87 18.46
CA TYR A 159 0.47 -2.51 18.05
C TYR A 159 0.72 -1.66 19.29
N THR A 160 1.81 -0.91 19.28
CA THR A 160 1.99 0.19 20.22
C THR A 160 1.09 1.33 19.76
N ILE A 161 -0.01 1.55 20.46
CA ILE A 161 -0.90 2.68 20.18
C ILE A 161 -0.21 3.95 20.69
N PRO A 162 0.09 4.94 19.81
CA PRO A 162 0.64 6.20 20.28
C PRO A 162 -0.36 6.87 21.24
N THR A 163 0.08 7.19 22.43
CA THR A 163 -0.74 7.87 23.44
C THR A 163 -0.65 9.39 23.39
N THR A 164 0.29 9.92 22.62
CA THR A 164 0.52 11.36 22.45
C THR A 164 0.71 11.69 20.98
N VAL A 165 0.25 12.89 20.61
CA VAL A 165 0.47 13.44 19.27
C VAL A 165 1.73 14.30 19.30
N LYS A 166 2.63 14.10 18.33
CA LYS A 166 3.87 14.84 18.21
C LYS A 166 3.60 16.31 17.87
N THR A 167 4.17 17.25 18.63
CA THR A 167 4.17 18.67 18.31
C THR A 167 5.28 18.98 17.29
N VAL A 168 5.01 19.88 16.37
CA VAL A 168 6.00 20.39 15.40
C VAL A 168 6.77 21.52 16.10
N GLU A 169 7.80 21.13 16.85
CA GLU A 169 8.57 22.06 17.66
C GLU A 169 9.25 23.15 16.81
N GLY A 170 9.18 24.38 17.28
CA GLY A 170 9.79 25.51 16.61
C GLY A 170 8.99 26.07 15.41
N PHE A 171 7.87 25.48 15.05
CA PHE A 171 7.08 25.87 13.88
C PHE A 171 6.81 27.37 13.80
N ILE A 172 6.39 27.99 14.89
CA ILE A 172 6.04 29.43 14.93
C ILE A 172 7.26 30.36 14.77
N TYR A 173 8.47 29.80 14.84
CA TYR A 173 9.75 30.54 14.66
C TYR A 173 10.55 30.04 13.46
N SER A 174 10.02 29.09 12.69
CA SER A 174 10.68 28.53 11.51
C SER A 174 10.96 29.63 10.47
N THR A 175 12.10 29.54 9.83
CA THR A 175 12.43 30.39 8.69
C THR A 175 11.65 29.96 7.45
N ASP A 176 11.65 30.79 6.42
CA ASP A 176 10.99 30.45 5.15
C ASP A 176 11.59 29.19 4.49
N ASP A 177 12.90 28.97 4.67
CA ASP A 177 13.57 27.76 4.16
C ASP A 177 13.16 26.52 4.95
N ASP A 178 13.01 26.64 6.28
CA ASP A 178 12.50 25.53 7.13
C ASP A 178 11.08 25.14 6.73
N LEU A 179 10.22 26.12 6.44
CA LEU A 179 8.84 25.87 5.99
C LEU A 179 8.82 25.16 4.63
N ARG A 180 9.67 25.59 3.68
CA ARG A 180 9.80 24.92 2.38
C ARG A 180 10.31 23.48 2.51
N PHE A 181 11.27 23.26 3.39
CA PHE A 181 11.74 21.93 3.72
C PHE A 181 10.61 21.06 4.31
N MET A 182 9.83 21.62 5.23
CA MET A 182 8.72 20.93 5.89
C MET A 182 7.64 20.51 4.90
N LEU A 183 7.30 21.33 3.90
CA LEU A 183 6.37 20.97 2.82
C LEU A 183 6.80 19.68 2.11
N THR A 184 8.09 19.58 1.81
CA THR A 184 8.66 18.41 1.11
C THR A 184 8.80 17.21 2.04
N ASP A 185 9.32 17.40 3.25
CA ASP A 185 9.59 16.32 4.23
C ASP A 185 8.29 15.65 4.71
N LEU A 186 7.25 16.44 4.93
CA LEU A 186 5.94 15.95 5.33
C LEU A 186 5.05 15.54 4.14
N GLY A 187 5.47 15.82 2.91
CA GLY A 187 4.68 15.55 1.70
C GLY A 187 3.34 16.29 1.72
N LEU A 188 3.37 17.59 2.09
CA LEU A 188 2.15 18.40 2.17
C LEU A 188 1.75 18.88 0.77
N ALA A 189 0.45 18.96 0.54
CA ALA A 189 -0.13 19.42 -0.71
C ALA A 189 -0.38 20.94 -0.73
N MET A 190 -0.37 21.60 0.42
CA MET A 190 -0.42 23.06 0.53
C MET A 190 0.84 23.69 -0.05
N ASP A 191 0.72 24.92 -0.55
CA ASP A 191 1.84 25.69 -1.05
C ASP A 191 2.57 26.46 0.07
N PHE A 192 3.61 27.24 -0.34
CA PHE A 192 4.41 28.01 0.62
C PHE A 192 3.61 29.11 1.30
N ASP A 193 2.73 29.78 0.58
CA ASP A 193 1.94 30.90 1.13
C ASP A 193 0.89 30.37 2.12
N ASP A 194 0.36 29.18 1.87
CA ASP A 194 -0.58 28.48 2.75
C ASP A 194 0.07 28.10 4.08
N ILE A 195 1.25 27.46 4.05
CA ILE A 195 1.94 27.08 5.30
C ILE A 195 2.43 28.30 6.07
N LYS A 196 2.79 29.37 5.36
CA LYS A 196 3.16 30.66 5.95
C LYS A 196 1.97 31.29 6.66
N PHE A 197 0.78 31.25 6.05
CA PHE A 197 -0.45 31.70 6.69
C PHE A 197 -0.75 30.89 7.95
N CYS A 198 -0.57 29.56 7.91
CA CYS A 198 -0.70 28.69 9.08
C CYS A 198 0.28 29.08 10.17
N GLN A 199 1.56 29.36 9.84
CA GLN A 199 2.57 29.82 10.79
C GLN A 199 2.12 31.09 11.50
N ASP A 200 1.65 32.07 10.74
CA ASP A 200 1.19 33.37 11.27
C ASP A 200 -0.03 33.18 12.20
N TYR A 201 -0.95 32.32 11.86
CA TYR A 201 -2.09 31.96 12.70
C TYR A 201 -1.65 31.35 14.03
N PHE A 202 -0.82 30.30 14.00
CA PHE A 202 -0.35 29.63 15.22
C PHE A 202 0.51 30.55 16.07
N LYS A 203 1.29 31.43 15.46
CA LYS A 203 2.13 32.42 16.16
C LYS A 203 1.33 33.51 16.82
N ASN A 204 0.37 34.11 16.12
CA ASN A 204 -0.30 35.34 16.56
C ASN A 204 -1.61 35.08 17.31
N VAL A 205 -2.34 34.03 16.93
CA VAL A 205 -3.66 33.67 17.50
C VAL A 205 -3.55 32.59 18.53
N GLU A 206 -3.07 31.40 18.14
CA GLU A 206 -2.94 30.24 19.02
C GLU A 206 -1.79 30.38 20.03
N LYS A 207 -0.71 31.08 19.68
CA LYS A 207 0.49 31.30 20.49
C LYS A 207 1.16 30.01 20.98
N ARG A 208 1.12 28.98 20.15
CA ARG A 208 1.70 27.68 20.40
C ARG A 208 2.14 27.02 19.08
N ASN A 209 2.99 26.02 19.16
CA ASN A 209 3.29 25.18 18.01
C ASN A 209 2.09 24.24 17.71
N PRO A 210 1.81 23.95 16.44
CA PRO A 210 0.82 22.96 16.06
C PRO A 210 1.32 21.53 16.34
N THR A 211 0.40 20.61 16.46
CA THR A 211 0.67 19.18 16.36
C THR A 211 0.79 18.76 14.90
N ILE A 212 1.47 17.64 14.67
CA ILE A 212 1.55 17.07 13.30
C ILE A 212 0.17 16.73 12.74
N THR A 213 -0.77 16.33 13.60
CA THR A 213 -2.15 16.04 13.19
C THR A 213 -2.88 17.29 12.74
N GLU A 214 -2.71 18.43 13.44
CA GLU A 214 -3.31 19.70 13.02
C GLU A 214 -2.78 20.13 11.65
N ILE A 215 -1.47 20.08 11.43
CA ILE A 215 -0.89 20.42 10.13
C ILE A 215 -1.44 19.52 9.02
N ARG A 216 -1.47 18.20 9.22
CA ARG A 216 -2.00 17.26 8.23
C ARG A 216 -3.50 17.40 7.98
N MET A 217 -4.28 17.72 9.01
CA MET A 217 -5.71 17.99 8.84
C MET A 217 -5.96 19.27 8.05
N ILE A 218 -5.22 20.34 8.36
CA ILE A 218 -5.31 21.61 7.62
C ILE A 218 -4.91 21.37 6.17
N ASP A 219 -3.81 20.66 5.92
CA ASP A 219 -3.35 20.29 4.58
C ASP A 219 -4.41 19.52 3.80
N THR A 220 -5.05 18.54 4.42
CA THR A 220 -6.12 17.77 3.79
C THR A 220 -7.30 18.64 3.36
N TYR A 221 -7.75 19.55 4.23
CA TYR A 221 -8.81 20.49 3.87
C TYR A 221 -8.40 21.50 2.81
N TRP A 222 -7.11 21.88 2.78
CA TRP A 222 -6.60 22.86 1.82
C TRP A 222 -6.39 22.28 0.43
N SER A 223 -5.98 21.03 0.37
CA SER A 223 -5.47 20.45 -0.87
C SER A 223 -6.50 19.72 -1.71
N ASP A 224 -7.43 19.00 -1.11
CA ASP A 224 -8.05 17.89 -1.83
C ASP A 224 -9.49 18.10 -2.25
N HIS A 225 -10.34 18.58 -1.37
CA HIS A 225 -11.77 18.64 -1.65
C HIS A 225 -12.24 19.98 -2.19
N CYS A 226 -11.47 21.03 -2.01
CA CYS A 226 -11.90 22.39 -2.34
C CYS A 226 -10.71 23.26 -2.73
N ARG A 227 -10.03 22.96 -3.84
CA ARG A 227 -9.00 23.86 -4.42
C ARG A 227 -9.63 25.16 -4.90
N HIS A 228 -10.27 25.89 -4.01
CA HIS A 228 -10.96 27.15 -4.36
C HIS A 228 -10.01 28.21 -4.88
N THR A 229 -8.74 28.19 -4.45
CA THR A 229 -7.69 29.08 -4.98
C THR A 229 -7.46 28.89 -6.47
N THR A 230 -7.57 27.65 -6.98
CA THR A 230 -7.44 27.34 -8.40
C THR A 230 -8.54 27.98 -9.24
N PHE A 231 -9.78 28.10 -8.71
CA PHE A 231 -10.91 28.71 -9.42
C PHE A 231 -10.80 30.24 -9.54
N SER A 232 -9.96 30.87 -8.72
CA SER A 232 -9.68 32.31 -8.79
C SER A 232 -8.49 32.64 -9.68
N THR A 233 -7.82 31.62 -10.23
CA THR A 233 -6.67 31.79 -11.11
C THR A 233 -7.11 32.37 -12.45
N ILE A 234 -6.54 33.52 -12.84
CA ILE A 234 -6.72 34.12 -14.15
C ILE A 234 -5.53 33.68 -15.03
N VAL A 235 -5.84 33.04 -16.15
CA VAL A 235 -4.83 32.63 -17.13
C VAL A 235 -4.75 33.67 -18.22
N ASP A 236 -3.75 34.53 -18.14
CA ASP A 236 -3.57 35.66 -19.08
C ASP A 236 -2.95 35.22 -20.40
N ASN A 237 -2.01 34.28 -20.38
CA ASN A 237 -1.34 33.77 -21.56
C ASN A 237 -1.22 32.25 -21.52
N VAL A 238 -1.57 31.62 -22.63
CA VAL A 238 -1.39 30.17 -22.82
C VAL A 238 -0.47 29.95 -24.01
N SER A 239 0.68 29.33 -23.78
CA SER A 239 1.56 28.83 -24.83
C SER A 239 1.64 27.34 -24.76
N ILE A 240 1.29 26.67 -25.86
CA ILE A 240 1.34 25.21 -25.95
C ILE A 240 2.42 24.86 -26.97
N ASP A 241 3.49 24.25 -26.48
CA ASP A 241 4.58 23.75 -27.32
C ASP A 241 4.41 22.21 -27.39
N SER A 242 3.69 21.77 -28.43
CA SER A 242 3.37 20.36 -28.63
C SER A 242 3.19 20.05 -30.12
N ASP A 243 3.85 19.01 -30.58
CA ASP A 243 3.71 18.49 -31.94
C ASP A 243 2.38 17.71 -32.15
N TYR A 244 1.52 17.61 -31.13
CA TYR A 244 0.28 16.85 -31.14
C TYR A 244 -1.00 17.69 -31.20
N ILE A 245 -0.88 19.00 -31.47
CA ILE A 245 -2.02 19.92 -31.64
C ILE A 245 -1.99 20.56 -33.03
#